data_9c75b35acc00c23a2dee72a1947e31e0
#
_entry.id   9c75b35acc00c23a2dee72a1947e31e0
#
_cell.length_a   1.000
_cell.length_b   1.000
_cell.length_c   1.000
_cell.angle_alpha   90.00
_cell.angle_beta   90.00
_cell.angle_gamma   90.00
#
_symmetry.space_group_name_H-M   'P 1'
#
loop_
_entity.id
_entity.type
_entity.pdbx_description
1 polymer ?
#
loop_
_entity_poly.entity_id
_entity_poly.type
_entity_poly.pdbx_seq_one_letter_code
_entity_poly.pdbx_strand_id
1 'polypeptide(L)'
;QRINLPMDCSDGVCGTCKCRAESGSYDMGDDYIEDALTQDEASSGLVLTCQMVPSSDCVISVPVPSTACKTGTSQFSATVNNVLQFGDAAYELVLDSALNAPGFLPGQYVNIGIPGSDQHRSYSFSSAPDSSCMRFFIKQVPGGLMSTWLSTAQPTQIVQVTGPLGSFYLRPVTRPLLMLAGGTGLAPFLSMLEV
;
A
#
# COMPACT_ATOMS: atom_id res chain seq x y z
N GLN A 1 -15.62 0.22 -15.22
CA GLN A 1 -14.21 0.00 -14.89
C GLN A 1 -13.95 0.60 -13.50
N ARG A 2 -13.37 -0.16 -12.59
CA ARG A 2 -12.92 0.38 -11.31
C ARG A 2 -11.54 1.01 -11.55
N ILE A 3 -11.46 2.32 -11.38
CA ILE A 3 -10.21 3.08 -11.41
C ILE A 3 -9.91 3.45 -9.96
N ASN A 4 -8.79 2.98 -9.43
CA ASN A 4 -8.32 3.36 -8.10
C ASN A 4 -7.40 4.56 -8.25
N LEU A 5 -7.85 5.73 -7.78
CA LEU A 5 -6.99 6.91 -7.69
C LEU A 5 -6.03 6.76 -6.51
N PRO A 6 -4.80 7.28 -6.60
CA PRO A 6 -3.88 7.32 -5.45
C PRO A 6 -4.55 8.04 -4.28
N MET A 7 -4.68 7.37 -3.14
CA MET A 7 -5.35 7.92 -1.97
C MET A 7 -4.87 7.21 -0.71
N ASP A 8 -4.52 7.96 0.34
CA ASP A 8 -4.10 7.40 1.63
C ASP A 8 -4.94 7.92 2.79
N CYS A 9 -4.80 9.22 3.15
CA CYS A 9 -5.48 9.77 4.33
C CYS A 9 -6.98 9.97 4.13
N SER A 10 -7.43 10.31 2.94
CA SER A 10 -8.80 10.73 2.59
C SER A 10 -9.29 12.00 3.31
N ASP A 11 -8.39 12.73 3.95
CA ASP A 11 -8.69 13.88 4.84
C ASP A 11 -8.02 15.19 4.37
N GLY A 12 -7.52 15.27 3.14
CA GLY A 12 -6.89 16.50 2.63
C GLY A 12 -5.54 16.85 3.27
N VAL A 13 -4.83 15.90 3.90
CA VAL A 13 -3.62 16.18 4.71
C VAL A 13 -2.33 15.70 4.04
N CYS A 14 -2.32 14.54 3.38
CA CYS A 14 -1.07 13.91 2.92
C CYS A 14 -0.65 14.28 1.50
N GLY A 15 -1.51 14.91 0.69
CA GLY A 15 -1.23 15.27 -0.70
C GLY A 15 -1.08 14.09 -1.69
N THR A 16 -1.22 12.83 -1.24
CA THR A 16 -1.03 11.63 -2.10
C THR A 16 -2.02 11.60 -3.28
N CYS A 17 -3.22 12.11 -3.07
CA CYS A 17 -4.28 12.18 -4.08
C CYS A 17 -4.21 13.45 -4.96
N LYS A 18 -3.10 14.20 -4.92
CA LYS A 18 -2.93 15.40 -5.73
C LYS A 18 -2.89 15.05 -7.23
N CYS A 19 -3.83 15.57 -7.98
CA CYS A 19 -4.02 15.35 -9.41
C CYS A 19 -4.23 16.70 -10.12
N ARG A 20 -4.24 16.70 -11.45
CA ARG A 20 -4.57 17.88 -12.23
C ARG A 20 -5.97 17.74 -12.83
N ALA A 21 -6.83 18.73 -12.59
CA ALA A 21 -8.09 18.88 -13.28
C ALA A 21 -7.84 19.56 -14.63
N GLU A 22 -8.05 18.81 -15.72
CA GLU A 22 -7.86 19.30 -17.10
C GLU A 22 -9.12 20.00 -17.62
N SER A 23 -10.30 19.55 -17.18
CA SER A 23 -11.59 20.16 -17.53
C SER A 23 -12.69 19.74 -16.55
N GLY A 24 -13.78 20.51 -16.58
CA GLY A 24 -14.94 20.32 -15.72
C GLY A 24 -15.04 21.33 -14.61
N SER A 25 -16.19 21.36 -13.92
CA SER A 25 -16.44 22.22 -12.76
C SER A 25 -16.49 21.38 -11.51
N TYR A 26 -15.87 21.87 -10.44
CA TYR A 26 -15.78 21.17 -9.16
C TYR A 26 -15.68 22.18 -8.00
N ASP A 27 -15.99 21.72 -6.83
CA ASP A 27 -15.73 22.39 -5.56
C ASP A 27 -14.64 21.62 -4.80
N MET A 28 -13.65 22.33 -4.27
CA MET A 28 -12.57 21.74 -3.44
C MET A 28 -12.91 21.76 -1.96
N GLY A 29 -13.91 22.55 -1.54
CA GLY A 29 -14.15 22.82 -0.13
C GLY A 29 -12.95 23.48 0.56
N ASP A 30 -13.02 23.52 1.88
CA ASP A 30 -11.98 24.13 2.73
C ASP A 30 -11.31 23.10 3.68
N ASP A 31 -11.68 21.81 3.60
CA ASP A 31 -11.25 20.77 4.51
C ASP A 31 -9.90 20.13 4.09
N TYR A 32 -8.88 20.97 3.82
CA TYR A 32 -7.53 20.49 3.54
C TYR A 32 -6.47 21.46 4.06
N ILE A 33 -5.24 20.95 4.30
CA ILE A 33 -4.14 21.79 4.77
C ILE A 33 -3.30 22.30 3.60
N GLU A 34 -2.68 23.48 3.80
CA GLU A 34 -1.88 24.13 2.77
C GLU A 34 -0.64 23.29 2.35
N ASP A 35 -0.08 22.49 3.26
CA ASP A 35 1.02 21.57 2.94
C ASP A 35 0.59 20.45 1.94
N ALA A 36 -0.68 20.09 1.91
CA ALA A 36 -1.22 19.12 0.96
C ALA A 36 -1.54 19.74 -0.41
N LEU A 37 -2.05 21.00 -0.43
CA LEU A 37 -2.36 21.74 -1.65
C LEU A 37 -2.24 23.25 -1.38
N THR A 38 -1.20 23.86 -1.94
CA THR A 38 -1.02 25.32 -1.78
C THR A 38 -2.00 26.10 -2.65
N GLN A 39 -2.23 27.36 -2.31
CA GLN A 39 -3.09 28.26 -3.09
C GLN A 39 -2.61 28.40 -4.55
N ASP A 40 -1.29 28.46 -4.76
CA ASP A 40 -0.70 28.56 -6.11
C ASP A 40 -0.93 27.27 -6.92
N GLU A 41 -0.81 26.12 -6.29
CA GLU A 41 -1.11 24.81 -6.90
C GLU A 41 -2.59 24.71 -7.28
N ALA A 42 -3.51 25.07 -6.37
CA ALA A 42 -4.93 25.09 -6.65
C ALA A 42 -5.28 26.04 -7.80
N SER A 43 -4.68 27.23 -7.82
CA SER A 43 -4.85 28.22 -8.90
C SER A 43 -4.29 27.73 -10.24
N SER A 44 -3.31 26.81 -10.22
CA SER A 44 -2.76 26.16 -11.41
C SER A 44 -3.56 24.94 -11.89
N GLY A 45 -4.67 24.62 -11.25
CA GLY A 45 -5.56 23.52 -11.60
C GLY A 45 -5.20 22.17 -10.94
N LEU A 46 -4.35 22.17 -9.90
CA LEU A 46 -4.16 20.99 -9.07
C LEU A 46 -5.32 20.84 -8.07
N VAL A 47 -5.69 19.60 -7.79
CA VAL A 47 -6.79 19.23 -6.91
C VAL A 47 -6.40 18.08 -6.01
N LEU A 48 -7.04 17.96 -4.86
CA LEU A 48 -7.01 16.75 -4.02
C LEU A 48 -8.26 15.92 -4.31
N THR A 49 -8.12 14.79 -4.99
CA THR A 49 -9.28 13.99 -5.40
C THR A 49 -10.06 13.37 -4.25
N CYS A 50 -9.52 13.36 -3.03
CA CYS A 50 -10.26 12.96 -1.81
C CYS A 50 -11.20 14.05 -1.29
N GLN A 51 -10.97 15.33 -1.64
CA GLN A 51 -11.78 16.48 -1.21
C GLN A 51 -12.62 17.04 -2.36
N MET A 52 -12.18 16.85 -3.59
CA MET A 52 -12.83 17.39 -4.78
C MET A 52 -14.24 16.83 -4.96
N VAL A 53 -15.24 17.71 -5.04
CA VAL A 53 -16.63 17.38 -5.35
C VAL A 53 -16.94 17.87 -6.76
N PRO A 54 -17.03 16.98 -7.77
CA PRO A 54 -17.34 17.38 -9.13
C PRO A 54 -18.80 17.85 -9.25
N SER A 55 -19.02 18.98 -9.93
CA SER A 55 -20.34 19.52 -10.28
C SER A 55 -20.69 19.38 -11.77
N SER A 56 -19.74 18.86 -12.57
CA SER A 56 -19.93 18.46 -13.97
C SER A 56 -19.05 17.27 -14.29
N ASP A 57 -19.12 16.75 -15.52
CA ASP A 57 -18.11 15.80 -16.02
C ASP A 57 -16.72 16.45 -15.95
N CYS A 58 -15.78 15.76 -15.30
CA CYS A 58 -14.41 16.22 -15.10
C CYS A 58 -13.41 15.28 -15.77
N VAL A 59 -12.35 15.84 -16.34
CA VAL A 59 -11.17 15.11 -16.80
C VAL A 59 -10.04 15.36 -15.82
N ILE A 60 -9.52 14.30 -15.22
CA ILE A 60 -8.44 14.36 -14.22
C ILE A 60 -7.19 13.64 -14.78
N SER A 61 -6.09 14.36 -14.84
CA SER A 61 -4.77 13.78 -15.13
C SER A 61 -4.14 13.30 -13.83
N VAL A 62 -3.83 12.01 -13.77
CA VAL A 62 -3.28 11.36 -12.57
C VAL A 62 -1.78 11.15 -12.76
N PRO A 63 -0.91 11.64 -11.84
CA PRO A 63 0.55 11.60 -12.00
C PRO A 63 1.14 10.23 -11.67
N VAL A 64 0.46 9.14 -12.09
CA VAL A 64 0.90 7.76 -11.89
C VAL A 64 0.61 6.92 -13.13
N PRO A 65 1.37 5.86 -13.38
CA PRO A 65 1.10 4.95 -14.49
C PRO A 65 -0.31 4.36 -14.42
N SER A 66 -0.95 4.16 -15.57
CA SER A 66 -2.29 3.57 -15.63
C SER A 66 -2.36 2.16 -15.02
N THR A 67 -1.23 1.45 -14.97
CA THR A 67 -1.10 0.17 -14.26
C THR A 67 -1.32 0.30 -12.76
N ALA A 68 -0.84 1.38 -12.14
CA ALA A 68 -1.07 1.66 -10.71
C ALA A 68 -2.55 1.92 -10.39
N CYS A 69 -3.28 2.57 -11.32
CA CYS A 69 -4.71 2.84 -11.18
C CYS A 69 -5.59 1.61 -11.48
N LYS A 70 -5.04 0.59 -12.15
CA LYS A 70 -5.76 -0.62 -12.58
C LYS A 70 -5.45 -1.86 -11.75
N THR A 71 -4.55 -1.78 -10.78
CA THR A 71 -4.30 -2.86 -9.83
C THR A 71 -5.57 -3.05 -8.99
N GLY A 72 -6.40 -4.00 -9.42
CA GLY A 72 -7.60 -4.37 -8.66
C GLY A 72 -7.17 -5.06 -7.37
N THR A 73 -7.69 -4.62 -6.23
CA THR A 73 -7.62 -5.41 -5.00
C THR A 73 -8.28 -6.77 -5.26
N SER A 74 -7.54 -7.84 -5.06
CA SER A 74 -8.05 -9.20 -5.16
C SER A 74 -7.93 -9.91 -3.83
N GLN A 75 -8.76 -10.93 -3.64
CA GLN A 75 -8.63 -11.85 -2.53
C GLN A 75 -8.12 -13.18 -3.08
N PHE A 76 -7.07 -13.71 -2.47
CA PHE A 76 -6.46 -14.97 -2.89
C PHE A 76 -5.91 -15.72 -1.68
N SER A 77 -5.70 -17.02 -1.86
CA SER A 77 -5.04 -17.88 -0.86
C SER A 77 -3.55 -17.95 -1.16
N ALA A 78 -2.73 -17.86 -0.13
CA ALA A 78 -1.29 -18.09 -0.22
C ALA A 78 -0.88 -19.16 0.79
N THR A 79 0.22 -19.87 0.49
CA THR A 79 0.73 -20.94 1.34
C THR A 79 1.94 -20.43 2.12
N VAL A 80 1.98 -20.73 3.43
CA VAL A 80 3.16 -20.45 4.23
C VAL A 80 4.32 -21.31 3.73
N ASN A 81 5.38 -20.67 3.25
CA ASN A 81 6.63 -21.31 2.90
C ASN A 81 7.51 -21.45 4.13
N ASN A 82 7.71 -20.36 4.85
CA ASN A 82 8.56 -20.32 6.03
C ASN A 82 8.16 -19.19 6.98
N VAL A 83 8.53 -19.32 8.26
CA VAL A 83 8.48 -18.27 9.26
C VAL A 83 9.82 -18.25 10.00
N LEU A 84 10.53 -17.12 9.90
CA LEU A 84 11.78 -16.88 10.58
C LEU A 84 11.57 -15.92 11.74
N GLN A 85 12.05 -16.24 12.91
CA GLN A 85 12.00 -15.39 14.08
C GLN A 85 13.34 -14.66 14.28
N PHE A 86 13.30 -13.35 14.48
CA PHE A 86 14.45 -12.50 14.77
C PHE A 86 14.43 -12.08 16.24
N GLY A 87 14.96 -12.94 17.09
CA GLY A 87 14.92 -12.74 18.53
C GLY A 87 13.47 -12.56 19.05
N ASP A 88 13.30 -11.64 20.00
CA ASP A 88 11.98 -11.30 20.54
C ASP A 88 11.37 -10.05 19.85
N ALA A 89 11.94 -9.61 18.73
CA ALA A 89 11.57 -8.34 18.13
C ALA A 89 10.63 -8.48 16.92
N ALA A 90 10.86 -9.48 16.06
CA ALA A 90 10.16 -9.56 14.78
C ALA A 90 10.13 -10.98 14.19
N TYR A 91 9.25 -11.18 13.24
CA TYR A 91 9.17 -12.34 12.36
C TYR A 91 9.33 -11.91 10.90
N GLU A 92 9.91 -12.77 10.06
CA GLU A 92 9.71 -12.74 8.62
C GLU A 92 8.75 -13.87 8.26
N LEU A 93 7.61 -13.49 7.70
CA LEU A 93 6.66 -14.43 7.11
C LEU A 93 6.94 -14.51 5.60
N VAL A 94 7.21 -15.71 5.12
CA VAL A 94 7.42 -16.01 3.70
C VAL A 94 6.21 -16.80 3.20
N LEU A 95 5.53 -16.26 2.20
CA LEU A 95 4.41 -16.91 1.53
C LEU A 95 4.78 -17.24 0.10
N ASP A 96 4.43 -18.44 -0.36
CA ASP A 96 4.55 -18.78 -1.77
C ASP A 96 3.60 -17.90 -2.59
N SER A 97 4.10 -17.37 -3.69
CA SER A 97 3.27 -16.60 -4.61
C SER A 97 2.25 -17.55 -5.24
N ALA A 98 0.97 -17.26 -5.02
CA ALA A 98 -0.09 -17.98 -5.71
C ALA A 98 0.00 -17.73 -7.22
N LEU A 99 -0.30 -18.75 -8.04
CA LEU A 99 -0.31 -18.64 -9.53
C LEU A 99 -1.15 -17.46 -10.04
N ASN A 100 -2.09 -16.96 -9.24
CA ASN A 100 -2.98 -15.85 -9.56
C ASN A 100 -2.79 -14.65 -8.61
N ALA A 101 -1.67 -14.55 -7.89
CA ALA A 101 -1.40 -13.38 -7.08
C ALA A 101 -1.27 -12.15 -7.99
N PRO A 102 -1.97 -11.05 -7.70
CA PRO A 102 -1.84 -9.83 -8.49
C PRO A 102 -0.43 -9.25 -8.32
N GLY A 103 0.13 -8.70 -9.40
CA GLY A 103 1.34 -7.90 -9.31
C GLY A 103 1.15 -6.73 -8.35
N PHE A 104 2.20 -6.34 -7.65
CA PHE A 104 2.19 -5.19 -6.74
C PHE A 104 3.31 -4.20 -7.10
N LEU A 105 3.20 -2.98 -6.55
CA LEU A 105 4.25 -1.97 -6.66
C LEU A 105 5.06 -1.94 -5.35
N PRO A 106 6.40 -1.80 -5.42
CA PRO A 106 7.26 -1.73 -4.23
C PRO A 106 6.80 -0.65 -3.27
N GLY A 107 6.49 -1.02 -2.03
CA GLY A 107 5.94 -0.13 -1.01
C GLY A 107 4.46 -0.38 -0.70
N GLN A 108 3.71 -1.07 -1.55
CA GLN A 108 2.35 -1.49 -1.25
C GLN A 108 2.29 -2.55 -0.15
N TYR A 109 1.09 -2.81 0.34
CA TYR A 109 0.81 -3.76 1.42
C TYR A 109 -0.35 -4.68 1.08
N VAL A 110 -0.55 -5.68 1.90
CA VAL A 110 -1.70 -6.58 1.88
C VAL A 110 -2.33 -6.69 3.27
N ASN A 111 -3.59 -7.11 3.31
CA ASN A 111 -4.22 -7.61 4.52
C ASN A 111 -4.08 -9.14 4.56
N ILE A 112 -3.45 -9.67 5.60
CA ILE A 112 -3.30 -11.11 5.84
C ILE A 112 -4.29 -11.53 6.92
N GLY A 113 -5.18 -12.47 6.58
CA GLY A 113 -6.12 -13.07 7.51
C GLY A 113 -5.38 -13.93 8.53
N ILE A 114 -5.79 -13.85 9.79
CA ILE A 114 -5.20 -14.65 10.86
C ILE A 114 -5.97 -15.96 10.96
N PRO A 115 -5.33 -17.12 10.69
CA PRO A 115 -6.00 -18.42 10.75
C PRO A 115 -6.68 -18.67 12.11
N GLY A 116 -7.90 -19.19 12.06
CA GLY A 116 -8.70 -19.43 13.26
C GLY A 116 -9.43 -18.19 13.82
N SER A 117 -9.39 -17.04 13.11
CA SER A 117 -10.15 -15.86 13.47
C SER A 117 -10.73 -15.17 12.21
N ASP A 118 -11.64 -14.23 12.40
CA ASP A 118 -12.21 -13.34 11.38
C ASP A 118 -11.38 -12.06 11.20
N GLN A 119 -10.25 -11.95 11.93
CA GLN A 119 -9.40 -10.77 11.89
C GLN A 119 -8.31 -10.87 10.83
N HIS A 120 -7.84 -9.72 10.38
CA HIS A 120 -6.68 -9.55 9.52
C HIS A 120 -5.75 -8.46 10.05
N ARG A 121 -4.51 -8.44 9.52
CA ARG A 121 -3.54 -7.36 9.78
C ARG A 121 -2.86 -6.97 8.48
N SER A 122 -2.52 -5.68 8.41
CA SER A 122 -1.88 -5.09 7.23
C SER A 122 -0.37 -5.18 7.33
N TYR A 123 0.28 -5.67 6.25
CA TYR A 123 1.72 -5.79 6.17
C TYR A 123 2.22 -5.38 4.78
N SER A 124 3.21 -4.48 4.78
CA SER A 124 3.89 -4.10 3.54
C SER A 124 4.76 -5.25 3.02
N PHE A 125 4.82 -5.39 1.70
CA PHE A 125 5.78 -6.29 1.07
C PHE A 125 7.20 -5.86 1.42
N SER A 126 8.06 -6.81 1.74
CA SER A 126 9.51 -6.64 1.92
C SER A 126 10.32 -7.33 0.85
N SER A 127 9.68 -7.99 -0.12
CA SER A 127 10.27 -8.61 -1.31
C SER A 127 10.05 -7.75 -2.55
N ALA A 128 10.83 -7.99 -3.62
CA ALA A 128 10.58 -7.43 -4.93
C ALA A 128 9.28 -7.99 -5.56
N PRO A 129 8.62 -7.24 -6.47
CA PRO A 129 7.39 -7.68 -7.13
C PRO A 129 7.53 -8.94 -7.99
N ASP A 130 8.71 -9.20 -8.52
CA ASP A 130 9.04 -10.36 -9.38
C ASP A 130 9.61 -11.55 -8.60
N SER A 131 9.66 -11.46 -7.27
CA SER A 131 10.11 -12.57 -6.42
C SER A 131 9.16 -13.76 -6.50
N SER A 132 9.70 -14.97 -6.43
CA SER A 132 8.92 -16.21 -6.36
C SER A 132 8.09 -16.34 -5.07
N CYS A 133 8.45 -15.62 -4.03
CA CYS A 133 7.79 -15.60 -2.73
C CYS A 133 7.49 -14.16 -2.30
N MET A 134 6.38 -13.99 -1.61
CA MET A 134 6.03 -12.74 -0.92
C MET A 134 6.62 -12.76 0.49
N ARG A 135 7.40 -11.76 0.86
CA ARG A 135 7.98 -11.62 2.19
C ARG A 135 7.38 -10.45 2.94
N PHE A 136 7.17 -10.65 4.25
CA PHE A 136 6.58 -9.66 5.16
C PHE A 136 7.37 -9.60 6.45
N PHE A 137 7.82 -8.41 6.84
CA PHE A 137 8.55 -8.20 8.08
C PHE A 137 7.58 -7.71 9.16
N ILE A 138 7.35 -8.52 10.19
CA ILE A 138 6.26 -8.39 11.15
C ILE A 138 6.82 -8.19 12.55
N LYS A 139 6.47 -7.07 13.21
CA LYS A 139 6.84 -6.84 14.61
C LYS A 139 6.19 -7.89 15.52
N GLN A 140 6.97 -8.48 16.42
CA GLN A 140 6.42 -9.29 17.48
C GLN A 140 5.72 -8.41 18.53
N VAL A 141 4.45 -8.70 18.77
CA VAL A 141 3.62 -8.03 19.79
C VAL A 141 3.23 -9.06 20.82
N PRO A 142 3.67 -8.95 22.10
CA PRO A 142 3.30 -9.89 23.14
C PRO A 142 1.77 -9.99 23.29
N GLY A 143 1.24 -11.21 23.24
CA GLY A 143 -0.20 -11.47 23.30
C GLY A 143 -0.99 -11.06 22.05
N GLY A 144 -0.35 -10.54 21.01
CA GLY A 144 -1.00 -10.19 19.75
C GLY A 144 -1.39 -11.43 18.95
N LEU A 145 -2.60 -11.45 18.37
CA LEU A 145 -3.14 -12.61 17.64
C LEU A 145 -2.22 -13.08 16.50
N MET A 146 -1.71 -12.15 15.68
CA MET A 146 -0.79 -12.51 14.61
C MET A 146 0.54 -13.05 15.14
N SER A 147 1.10 -12.46 16.19
CA SER A 147 2.34 -12.94 16.80
C SER A 147 2.16 -14.32 17.43
N THR A 148 1.03 -14.56 18.09
CA THR A 148 0.66 -15.87 18.65
C THR A 148 0.54 -16.93 17.56
N TRP A 149 -0.11 -16.59 16.43
CA TRP A 149 -0.19 -17.51 15.30
C TRP A 149 1.19 -17.78 14.70
N LEU A 150 1.99 -16.73 14.43
CA LEU A 150 3.33 -16.86 13.83
C LEU A 150 4.27 -17.75 14.65
N SER A 151 4.15 -17.74 16.00
CA SER A 151 4.98 -18.61 16.88
C SER A 151 4.71 -20.10 16.71
N THR A 152 3.59 -20.47 16.10
CA THR A 152 3.16 -21.86 15.87
C THR A 152 2.89 -22.18 14.40
N ALA A 153 3.02 -21.20 13.53
CA ALA A 153 2.77 -21.36 12.10
C ALA A 153 3.74 -22.38 11.47
N GLN A 154 3.20 -23.22 10.61
CA GLN A 154 3.96 -24.29 9.95
C GLN A 154 3.93 -24.09 8.43
N PRO A 155 4.97 -24.52 7.72
CA PRO A 155 4.93 -24.61 6.27
C PRO A 155 3.68 -25.36 5.78
N THR A 156 3.20 -25.02 4.60
CA THR A 156 2.00 -25.57 3.96
C THR A 156 0.65 -25.07 4.50
N GLN A 157 0.62 -24.33 5.62
CA GLN A 157 -0.62 -23.68 6.06
C GLN A 157 -1.09 -22.63 5.05
N ILE A 158 -2.40 -22.52 4.88
CA ILE A 158 -3.02 -21.57 3.96
C ILE A 158 -3.47 -20.34 4.73
N VAL A 159 -3.18 -19.18 4.19
CA VAL A 159 -3.64 -17.87 4.66
C VAL A 159 -4.44 -17.16 3.58
N GLN A 160 -5.45 -16.38 3.96
CA GLN A 160 -6.18 -15.52 3.06
C GLN A 160 -5.48 -14.17 2.97
N VAL A 161 -5.29 -13.69 1.76
CA VAL A 161 -4.59 -12.43 1.48
C VAL A 161 -5.51 -11.55 0.64
N THR A 162 -5.62 -10.29 1.02
CA THR A 162 -6.37 -9.27 0.28
C THR A 162 -5.43 -8.14 -0.11
N GLY A 163 -5.27 -7.88 -1.37
CA GLY A 163 -4.39 -6.84 -1.88
C GLY A 163 -4.04 -6.99 -3.37
N PRO A 164 -3.06 -6.25 -3.88
CA PRO A 164 -2.28 -5.22 -3.17
C PRO A 164 -3.13 -4.00 -2.82
N LEU A 165 -2.69 -3.26 -1.80
CA LEU A 165 -3.33 -2.08 -1.24
C LEU A 165 -2.29 -0.96 -1.06
N GLY A 166 -2.77 0.27 -0.94
CA GLY A 166 -1.96 1.44 -0.63
C GLY A 166 -1.38 2.14 -1.86
N SER A 167 -1.12 3.42 -1.68
CA SER A 167 -0.55 4.33 -2.68
C SER A 167 0.86 4.82 -2.32
N PHE A 168 1.43 4.33 -1.20
CA PHE A 168 2.82 4.49 -0.87
C PHE A 168 3.65 3.45 -1.64
N TYR A 169 4.19 3.85 -2.79
CA TYR A 169 5.04 3.00 -3.63
C TYR A 169 6.15 3.82 -4.30
N LEU A 170 7.22 3.14 -4.72
CA LEU A 170 8.33 3.77 -5.39
C LEU A 170 7.88 4.35 -6.73
N ARG A 171 8.04 5.66 -6.87
CA ARG A 171 7.81 6.40 -8.11
C ARG A 171 9.11 6.57 -8.87
N PRO A 172 9.09 6.95 -10.16
CA PRO A 172 10.32 7.24 -10.90
C PRO A 172 11.22 8.21 -10.13
N VAL A 173 12.45 7.77 -9.85
CA VAL A 173 13.40 8.56 -9.06
C VAL A 173 14.17 9.50 -10.00
N THR A 174 13.94 10.80 -9.85
CA THR A 174 14.59 11.85 -10.66
C THR A 174 15.58 12.71 -9.85
N ARG A 175 15.70 12.46 -8.56
CA ARG A 175 16.58 13.17 -7.60
C ARG A 175 16.98 12.24 -6.46
N PRO A 176 18.04 12.56 -5.69
CA PRO A 176 18.40 11.77 -4.50
C PRO A 176 17.21 11.55 -3.58
N LEU A 177 17.03 10.30 -3.12
CA LEU A 177 15.93 9.88 -2.28
C LEU A 177 16.47 9.52 -0.88
N LEU A 178 15.92 10.14 0.16
CA LEU A 178 16.16 9.79 1.55
C LEU A 178 15.01 8.95 2.07
N MET A 179 15.30 7.73 2.51
CA MET A 179 14.34 6.82 3.13
C MET A 179 14.57 6.77 4.64
N LEU A 180 13.53 7.10 5.43
CA LEU A 180 13.58 7.07 6.90
C LEU A 180 12.61 6.01 7.40
N ALA A 181 13.09 5.06 8.18
CA ALA A 181 12.30 3.97 8.72
C ALA A 181 12.56 3.73 10.20
N GLY A 182 11.53 3.39 10.96
CA GLY A 182 11.60 2.90 12.33
C GLY A 182 11.03 1.48 12.43
N GLY A 183 11.78 0.56 13.07
CA GLY A 183 11.33 -0.80 13.29
C GLY A 183 10.92 -1.53 12.00
N THR A 184 9.76 -2.20 12.02
CA THR A 184 9.24 -2.93 10.84
C THR A 184 8.71 -2.00 9.73
N GLY A 185 8.66 -0.68 9.93
CA GLY A 185 8.45 0.29 8.86
C GLY A 185 9.55 0.27 7.79
N LEU A 186 10.64 -0.48 8.01
CA LEU A 186 11.66 -0.78 7.00
C LEU A 186 11.13 -1.67 5.85
N ALA A 187 10.10 -2.49 6.08
CA ALA A 187 9.60 -3.47 5.11
C ALA A 187 9.34 -2.89 3.70
N PRO A 188 8.55 -1.79 3.53
CA PRO A 188 8.30 -1.24 2.20
C PRO A 188 9.58 -0.75 1.51
N PHE A 189 10.57 -0.25 2.26
CA PHE A 189 11.83 0.20 1.68
C PHE A 189 12.71 -0.98 1.21
N LEU A 190 12.67 -2.12 1.89
CA LEU A 190 13.34 -3.33 1.39
C LEU A 190 12.81 -3.71 0.01
N SER A 191 11.48 -3.74 -0.17
CA SER A 191 10.86 -3.97 -1.47
C SER A 191 11.26 -2.93 -2.52
N MET A 192 11.40 -1.64 -2.14
CA MET A 192 11.80 -0.55 -3.04
C MET A 192 13.28 -0.63 -3.45
N LEU A 193 14.15 -1.19 -2.61
CA LEU A 193 15.59 -1.28 -2.85
C LEU A 193 15.97 -2.51 -3.71
N GLU A 194 15.05 -3.45 -3.90
CA GLU A 194 15.26 -4.66 -4.71
C GLU A 194 14.89 -4.47 -6.19
N VAL A 195 14.48 -3.23 -6.62
CA VAL A 195 14.05 -2.94 -8.01
C VAL A 195 14.91 -1.88 -8.70
#